data_74f2fd46a742c55e377c72f9d62947b5
#
_entry.id   74f2fd46a742c55e377c72f9d62947b5
#
_cell.length_a   1.000
_cell.length_b   1.000
_cell.length_c   1.000
_cell.angle_alpha   90.00
_cell.angle_beta   90.00
_cell.angle_gamma   90.00
#
_symmetry.space_group_name_H-M   'P 1'
#
loop_
_entity.id
_entity.type
_entity.pdbx_description
1 polymer ?
#
loop_
_entity_poly.entity_id
_entity_poly.type
_entity_poly.pdbx_seq_one_letter_code
_entity_poly.pdbx_strand_id
1 'polypeptide(L)'
;MEKKIKSALISVFYKDGLEPLARQLVAQNVTIYSTGGTQKFLEDLGITCVAVESLTTYPSILGGRVKTLHPAIFGGILGRRYEPQDLVEMEQYHIPEIDLVIVDLYPFEETLATTTEEKAIIEKIDIGGPSMIRAAAKNFRDLVVIAAKQDYAVLETMLAAQAGTTSLEQRKAFAAKAFEVVMHYDIAISHYFNPAPTQILRYGENPHQGATFTGRLEELFTQLNGKELSYNNLVDVDAAVQLIGEFNEITFAIIKHTNVCGIAARSTVKDAWDAALGGDAESAFGGVLVTNNTIDAATANAINEIFFEVLIAPNFDAAALDILKSKKNRILLQLTGNTTVLKTPSKSLLNGVLEQSPDTGNYNTWDEVGGRTTTDNEKENLIFANLVCKHLKSNAIALVKNKQLVGKGCGQTSRIDALRHAIEKAHQFNFDLHGAVLASDAFFPFNDCVQIAQEAGIEAFIQPGGSVRDKDSIEYCVEHKLAMVMTGLRHFRH
;
A
#
# COMPACT_ATOMS: atom_id res chain seq x y z
N MET A 1 -8.59 3.10 37.04
CA MET A 1 -8.22 4.16 38.01
C MET A 1 -8.88 5.45 37.53
N GLU A 2 -9.74 6.00 38.37
CA GLU A 2 -10.42 7.26 38.08
C GLU A 2 -9.53 8.45 38.47
N LYS A 3 -9.62 9.53 37.73
CA LYS A 3 -8.91 10.80 37.99
C LYS A 3 -9.88 11.96 37.88
N LYS A 4 -9.91 12.82 38.90
CA LYS A 4 -10.66 14.06 38.88
C LYS A 4 -9.80 15.18 38.33
N ILE A 5 -10.37 15.95 37.38
CA ILE A 5 -9.71 17.12 36.79
C ILE A 5 -9.79 18.28 37.79
N LYS A 6 -8.65 18.81 38.19
CA LYS A 6 -8.51 19.96 39.07
C LYS A 6 -7.85 21.16 38.38
N SER A 7 -7.10 20.86 37.29
CA SER A 7 -6.35 21.85 36.53
C SER A 7 -6.40 21.57 35.05
N ALA A 8 -6.43 22.61 34.24
CA ALA A 8 -6.45 22.49 32.77
C ALA A 8 -5.51 23.51 32.13
N LEU A 9 -4.69 23.06 31.18
CA LEU A 9 -3.93 23.92 30.27
C LEU A 9 -4.72 24.04 28.96
N ILE A 10 -5.10 25.26 28.58
CA ILE A 10 -5.88 25.53 27.37
C ILE A 10 -5.10 26.50 26.48
N SER A 11 -4.69 26.05 25.30
CA SER A 11 -3.99 26.85 24.30
C SER A 11 -4.39 26.41 22.90
N VAL A 12 -5.38 27.09 22.31
CA VAL A 12 -5.99 26.70 21.04
C VAL A 12 -5.95 27.81 20.00
N PHE A 13 -5.85 27.48 18.75
CA PHE A 13 -6.01 28.39 17.62
C PHE A 13 -7.49 28.69 17.37
N TYR A 14 -8.32 27.65 17.25
CA TYR A 14 -9.77 27.76 17.06
C TYR A 14 -10.49 27.87 18.39
N LYS A 15 -11.39 28.85 18.51
CA LYS A 15 -12.17 29.09 19.73
C LYS A 15 -13.61 28.56 19.66
N ASP A 16 -13.99 28.06 18.46
CA ASP A 16 -15.34 27.56 18.22
C ASP A 16 -15.67 26.38 19.15
N GLY A 17 -16.76 26.50 19.89
CA GLY A 17 -17.22 25.46 20.81
C GLY A 17 -16.45 25.33 22.12
N LEU A 18 -15.42 26.18 22.38
CA LEU A 18 -14.64 26.14 23.62
C LEU A 18 -15.39 26.70 24.84
N GLU A 19 -16.23 27.71 24.65
CA GLU A 19 -16.89 28.42 25.75
C GLU A 19 -17.71 27.52 26.68
N PRO A 20 -18.62 26.62 26.21
CA PRO A 20 -19.41 25.77 27.10
C PRO A 20 -18.51 24.88 27.98
N LEU A 21 -17.47 24.26 27.38
CA LEU A 21 -16.51 23.43 28.11
C LEU A 21 -15.72 24.25 29.15
N ALA A 22 -15.25 25.45 28.79
CA ALA A 22 -14.53 26.33 29.73
C ALA A 22 -15.38 26.76 30.91
N ARG A 23 -16.66 27.12 30.68
CA ARG A 23 -17.61 27.45 31.76
C ARG A 23 -17.90 26.27 32.67
N GLN A 24 -17.99 25.06 32.12
CA GLN A 24 -18.17 23.82 32.89
C GLN A 24 -16.94 23.52 33.76
N LEU A 25 -15.74 23.72 33.26
CA LEU A 25 -14.50 23.54 34.03
C LEU A 25 -14.47 24.51 35.22
N VAL A 26 -14.83 25.79 35.02
CA VAL A 26 -14.94 26.77 36.09
C VAL A 26 -16.00 26.37 37.12
N ALA A 27 -17.19 25.93 36.69
CA ALA A 27 -18.26 25.46 37.57
C ALA A 27 -17.83 24.23 38.42
N GLN A 28 -16.86 23.48 37.96
CA GLN A 28 -16.26 22.34 38.69
C GLN A 28 -15.02 22.73 39.50
N ASN A 29 -14.72 24.02 39.64
CA ASN A 29 -13.56 24.59 40.36
C ASN A 29 -12.20 24.10 39.76
N VAL A 30 -12.12 23.97 38.45
CA VAL A 30 -10.87 23.63 37.73
C VAL A 30 -10.06 24.91 37.55
N THR A 31 -8.79 24.89 37.95
CA THR A 31 -7.84 25.98 37.68
C THR A 31 -7.47 25.96 36.21
N ILE A 32 -7.68 27.05 35.48
CA ILE A 32 -7.35 27.14 34.05
C ILE A 32 -6.04 27.90 33.87
N TYR A 33 -5.07 27.28 33.24
CA TYR A 33 -3.84 27.90 32.73
C TYR A 33 -4.01 28.21 31.25
N SER A 34 -3.62 29.41 30.82
CA SER A 34 -3.76 29.77 29.41
C SER A 34 -2.71 30.82 29.00
N THR A 35 -2.56 31.03 27.70
CA THR A 35 -1.61 32.00 27.15
C THR A 35 -2.12 32.65 25.87
N GLY A 36 -1.64 33.87 25.60
CA GLY A 36 -1.85 34.59 24.35
C GLY A 36 -3.32 34.80 24.00
N GLY A 37 -3.69 34.49 22.73
CA GLY A 37 -5.06 34.74 22.24
C GLY A 37 -6.14 33.89 22.91
N THR A 38 -5.79 32.70 23.45
CA THR A 38 -6.75 31.88 24.20
C THR A 38 -7.01 32.46 25.57
N GLN A 39 -5.98 32.94 26.26
CA GLN A 39 -6.15 33.66 27.55
C GLN A 39 -7.09 34.85 27.38
N LYS A 40 -6.81 35.72 26.40
CA LYS A 40 -7.66 36.87 26.11
C LYS A 40 -9.11 36.46 25.84
N PHE A 41 -9.33 35.46 25.04
CA PHE A 41 -10.68 34.95 24.76
C PHE A 41 -11.42 34.51 26.03
N LEU A 42 -10.75 33.78 26.93
CA LEU A 42 -11.32 33.35 28.20
C LEU A 42 -11.63 34.54 29.12
N GLU A 43 -10.73 35.51 29.23
CA GLU A 43 -10.92 36.75 30.00
C GLU A 43 -12.07 37.59 29.46
N ASP A 44 -12.22 37.72 28.13
CA ASP A 44 -13.34 38.42 27.47
C ASP A 44 -14.70 37.75 27.78
N LEU A 45 -14.73 36.45 28.08
CA LEU A 45 -15.90 35.68 28.54
C LEU A 45 -16.15 35.82 30.07
N GLY A 46 -15.31 36.55 30.80
CA GLY A 46 -15.34 36.68 32.25
C GLY A 46 -14.81 35.45 33.00
N ILE A 47 -14.06 34.58 32.32
CA ILE A 47 -13.44 33.39 32.90
C ILE A 47 -12.03 33.71 33.37
N THR A 48 -11.79 33.59 34.69
CA THR A 48 -10.48 33.81 35.29
C THR A 48 -9.55 32.67 34.92
N CYS A 49 -8.39 33.00 34.41
CA CYS A 49 -7.31 32.02 34.11
C CYS A 49 -5.95 32.54 34.58
N VAL A 50 -5.04 31.60 34.83
CA VAL A 50 -3.66 31.88 35.22
C VAL A 50 -2.81 31.96 33.97
N ALA A 51 -2.09 33.05 33.76
CA ALA A 51 -1.18 33.19 32.64
C ALA A 51 -0.03 32.16 32.72
N VAL A 52 0.27 31.48 31.62
CA VAL A 52 1.40 30.55 31.54
C VAL A 52 2.73 31.25 31.88
N GLU A 53 2.86 32.52 31.51
CA GLU A 53 4.00 33.36 31.76
C GLU A 53 4.27 33.53 33.28
N SER A 54 3.25 33.45 34.11
CA SER A 54 3.41 33.48 35.57
C SER A 54 3.98 32.18 36.15
N LEU A 55 3.71 31.04 35.50
CA LEU A 55 4.30 29.73 35.86
C LEU A 55 5.73 29.60 35.40
N THR A 56 6.00 30.06 34.17
CA THR A 56 7.33 29.95 33.59
C THR A 56 8.31 31.01 34.11
N THR A 57 7.76 32.10 34.70
CA THR A 57 8.53 33.31 35.07
C THR A 57 9.35 33.86 33.88
N TYR A 58 8.92 33.56 32.66
CA TYR A 58 9.60 33.91 31.42
C TYR A 58 8.64 34.57 30.45
N PRO A 59 9.01 35.70 29.83
CA PRO A 59 8.13 36.37 28.89
C PRO A 59 7.98 35.55 27.58
N SER A 60 6.87 35.79 26.87
CA SER A 60 6.71 35.28 25.51
C SER A 60 7.69 35.99 24.57
N ILE A 61 8.68 35.28 24.07
CA ILE A 61 9.77 35.78 23.20
C ILE A 61 9.71 35.20 21.78
N LEU A 62 10.52 35.75 20.89
CA LEU A 62 10.64 35.28 19.49
C LEU A 62 9.27 35.24 18.76
N GLY A 63 8.45 36.28 18.97
CA GLY A 63 7.11 36.32 18.38
C GLY A 63 6.12 35.29 18.93
N GLY A 64 6.39 34.74 20.13
CA GLY A 64 5.55 33.72 20.77
C GLY A 64 5.89 32.29 20.43
N ARG A 65 6.95 32.05 19.67
CA ARG A 65 7.38 30.69 19.29
C ARG A 65 7.89 29.88 20.49
N VAL A 66 8.34 30.52 21.57
CA VAL A 66 8.88 29.89 22.78
C VAL A 66 8.17 30.45 24.01
N LYS A 67 6.94 30.04 24.28
CA LYS A 67 6.17 30.46 25.44
C LYS A 67 5.73 29.32 26.35
N THR A 68 5.45 28.15 25.78
CA THR A 68 5.02 26.95 26.50
C THR A 68 6.10 25.87 26.59
N LEU A 69 7.19 25.99 25.80
CA LEU A 69 8.32 25.07 25.81
C LEU A 69 9.21 25.35 27.04
N HIS A 70 8.69 25.03 28.22
CA HIS A 70 9.36 25.30 29.50
C HIS A 70 9.20 24.14 30.49
N PRO A 71 10.22 23.82 31.31
CA PRO A 71 10.16 22.72 32.28
C PRO A 71 8.95 22.78 33.22
N ALA A 72 8.52 23.96 33.66
CA ALA A 72 7.34 24.11 34.52
C ALA A 72 6.05 23.64 33.86
N ILE A 73 5.91 23.80 32.54
CA ILE A 73 4.72 23.35 31.77
C ILE A 73 4.85 21.85 31.47
N PHE A 74 5.99 21.44 30.90
CA PHE A 74 6.21 20.02 30.54
C PHE A 74 6.33 19.11 31.74
N GLY A 75 6.86 19.59 32.86
CA GLY A 75 6.88 18.87 34.12
C GLY A 75 5.47 18.65 34.67
N GLY A 76 4.59 19.66 34.61
CA GLY A 76 3.18 19.52 35.00
C GLY A 76 2.40 18.52 34.14
N ILE A 77 2.76 18.40 32.83
CA ILE A 77 2.16 17.45 31.89
C ILE A 77 2.76 16.04 32.05
N LEU A 78 4.09 15.91 32.22
CA LEU A 78 4.80 14.64 32.19
C LEU A 78 5.03 13.99 33.54
N GLY A 79 4.89 14.74 34.65
CA GLY A 79 5.12 14.23 36.02
C GLY A 79 4.24 13.02 36.31
N ARG A 80 4.88 11.92 36.73
CA ARG A 80 4.25 10.64 37.06
C ARG A 80 3.73 10.70 38.50
N ARG A 81 2.44 10.84 38.69
CA ARG A 81 1.82 11.06 40.00
C ARG A 81 1.77 9.82 40.89
N TYR A 82 2.23 8.71 40.39
CA TYR A 82 2.46 7.45 41.13
C TYR A 82 3.94 7.25 41.53
N GLU A 83 4.84 8.12 41.06
CA GLU A 83 6.28 8.00 41.30
C GLU A 83 6.67 9.03 42.39
N PRO A 84 7.09 8.57 43.60
CA PRO A 84 7.37 9.50 44.68
C PRO A 84 8.49 10.54 44.40
N GLN A 85 9.48 10.16 43.61
CA GLN A 85 10.58 11.06 43.25
C GLN A 85 10.07 12.22 42.35
N ASP A 86 9.19 11.95 41.40
CA ASP A 86 8.59 12.99 40.54
C ASP A 86 7.80 14.00 41.37
N LEU A 87 7.04 13.53 42.37
CA LEU A 87 6.27 14.40 43.25
C LEU A 87 7.16 15.33 44.08
N VAL A 88 8.28 14.82 44.63
CA VAL A 88 9.25 15.62 45.37
C VAL A 88 9.88 16.70 44.47
N GLU A 89 10.26 16.34 43.25
CA GLU A 89 10.83 17.30 42.29
C GLU A 89 9.79 18.34 41.85
N MET A 90 8.54 17.95 41.59
CA MET A 90 7.48 18.88 41.24
C MET A 90 7.23 19.91 42.38
N GLU A 91 7.23 19.46 43.63
CA GLU A 91 7.09 20.37 44.79
C GLU A 91 8.33 21.29 44.92
N GLN A 92 9.53 20.74 44.83
CA GLN A 92 10.80 21.50 44.92
C GLN A 92 10.91 22.61 43.89
N TYR A 93 10.45 22.35 42.65
CA TYR A 93 10.53 23.31 41.55
C TYR A 93 9.24 24.06 41.29
N HIS A 94 8.25 23.95 42.19
CA HIS A 94 6.93 24.62 42.09
C HIS A 94 6.19 24.32 40.78
N ILE A 95 6.26 23.10 40.31
CA ILE A 95 5.60 22.62 39.07
C ILE A 95 4.16 22.21 39.42
N PRO A 96 3.12 22.88 38.86
CA PRO A 96 1.74 22.48 39.11
C PRO A 96 1.38 21.19 38.38
N GLU A 97 0.55 20.34 38.98
CA GLU A 97 -0.08 19.25 38.28
C GLU A 97 -1.04 19.79 37.20
N ILE A 98 -1.00 19.24 35.99
CA ILE A 98 -1.94 19.55 34.90
C ILE A 98 -2.75 18.30 34.59
N ASP A 99 -4.06 18.30 34.85
CA ASP A 99 -4.95 17.15 34.71
C ASP A 99 -5.63 17.08 33.33
N LEU A 100 -5.69 18.20 32.62
CA LEU A 100 -6.31 18.32 31.30
C LEU A 100 -5.47 19.25 30.42
N VAL A 101 -5.20 18.80 29.20
CA VAL A 101 -4.52 19.59 28.16
C VAL A 101 -5.48 19.71 26.97
N ILE A 102 -5.88 20.95 26.64
CA ILE A 102 -6.68 21.27 25.45
C ILE A 102 -5.81 22.13 24.54
N VAL A 103 -5.32 21.53 23.47
CA VAL A 103 -4.41 22.17 22.51
C VAL A 103 -4.77 21.70 21.12
N ASP A 104 -5.07 22.60 20.22
CA ASP A 104 -5.15 22.33 18.79
C ASP A 104 -3.90 22.80 18.05
N LEU A 105 -3.80 22.48 16.77
CA LEU A 105 -2.67 22.81 15.92
C LEU A 105 -2.99 24.00 15.03
N TYR A 106 -1.96 24.72 14.62
CA TYR A 106 -2.10 25.80 13.63
C TYR A 106 -2.61 25.24 12.30
N PRO A 107 -3.41 26.05 11.54
CA PRO A 107 -4.06 25.61 10.30
C PRO A 107 -3.06 25.49 9.13
N PHE A 108 -2.14 24.55 9.19
CA PHE A 108 -1.09 24.37 8.16
C PHE A 108 -1.69 24.01 6.80
N GLU A 109 -2.57 23.00 6.75
CA GLU A 109 -3.21 22.55 5.50
C GLU A 109 -4.14 23.60 4.90
N GLU A 110 -4.92 24.33 5.74
CA GLU A 110 -5.77 25.42 5.29
C GLU A 110 -4.94 26.58 4.70
N THR A 111 -3.78 26.84 5.31
CA THR A 111 -2.86 27.88 4.83
C THR A 111 -2.23 27.45 3.51
N LEU A 112 -1.80 26.19 3.40
CA LEU A 112 -1.26 25.63 2.17
C LEU A 112 -2.26 25.69 1.00
N ALA A 113 -3.56 25.51 1.29
CA ALA A 113 -4.62 25.60 0.30
C ALA A 113 -4.95 27.05 -0.15
N THR A 114 -4.57 28.07 0.65
CA THR A 114 -4.98 29.47 0.42
C THR A 114 -3.85 30.38 -0.04
N THR A 115 -2.59 29.98 0.13
CA THR A 115 -1.42 30.79 -0.28
C THR A 115 -0.26 29.94 -0.74
N THR A 116 0.57 30.52 -1.62
CA THR A 116 1.85 29.95 -2.06
C THR A 116 3.04 30.67 -1.43
N GLU A 117 2.80 31.64 -0.54
CA GLU A 117 3.86 32.39 0.14
C GLU A 117 4.54 31.49 1.19
N GLU A 118 5.77 31.07 0.90
CA GLU A 118 6.55 30.15 1.74
C GLU A 118 6.65 30.61 3.19
N LYS A 119 6.91 31.92 3.42
CA LYS A 119 7.02 32.46 4.77
C LYS A 119 5.73 32.29 5.57
N ALA A 120 4.57 32.55 4.95
CA ALA A 120 3.27 32.39 5.60
C ALA A 120 2.96 30.92 5.93
N ILE A 121 3.36 30.00 5.05
CA ILE A 121 3.20 28.55 5.24
C ILE A 121 4.10 28.06 6.38
N ILE A 122 5.37 28.41 6.38
CA ILE A 122 6.35 27.99 7.39
C ILE A 122 5.96 28.50 8.79
N GLU A 123 5.41 29.71 8.91
CA GLU A 123 4.90 30.25 10.19
C GLU A 123 3.71 29.46 10.77
N LYS A 124 3.09 28.59 9.98
CA LYS A 124 2.00 27.70 10.45
C LYS A 124 2.51 26.32 10.86
N ILE A 125 3.80 26.05 10.79
CA ILE A 125 4.38 24.85 11.38
C ILE A 125 4.45 25.06 12.89
N ASP A 126 3.53 24.42 13.60
CA ASP A 126 3.44 24.49 15.05
C ASP A 126 4.46 23.57 15.71
N ILE A 127 5.26 24.11 16.62
CA ILE A 127 6.23 23.36 17.40
C ILE A 127 5.68 23.05 18.81
N GLY A 128 5.09 24.03 19.44
CA GLY A 128 4.59 23.94 20.82
C GLY A 128 3.38 23.03 20.95
N GLY A 129 2.42 23.15 20.03
CA GLY A 129 1.21 22.34 20.01
C GLY A 129 1.47 20.85 19.95
N PRO A 130 2.14 20.34 18.89
CA PRO A 130 2.48 18.92 18.81
C PRO A 130 3.28 18.41 20.00
N SER A 131 4.21 19.22 20.52
CA SER A 131 5.02 18.85 21.70
C SER A 131 4.15 18.65 22.94
N MET A 132 3.24 19.56 23.24
CA MET A 132 2.32 19.45 24.38
C MET A 132 1.33 18.30 24.22
N ILE A 133 0.76 18.13 23.02
CA ILE A 133 -0.16 17.04 22.71
C ILE A 133 0.53 15.69 22.92
N ARG A 134 1.73 15.50 22.39
CA ARG A 134 2.51 14.25 22.53
C ARG A 134 2.91 13.97 23.99
N ALA A 135 3.32 15.00 24.72
CA ALA A 135 3.64 14.90 26.15
C ALA A 135 2.41 14.45 26.95
N ALA A 136 1.28 15.08 26.72
CA ALA A 136 0.02 14.77 27.39
C ALA A 136 -0.49 13.37 27.03
N ALA A 137 -0.50 13.02 25.75
CA ALA A 137 -0.88 11.67 25.30
C ALA A 137 0.03 10.56 25.89
N LYS A 138 1.33 10.79 26.00
CA LYS A 138 2.26 9.88 26.66
C LYS A 138 1.90 9.63 28.12
N ASN A 139 1.46 10.68 28.84
CA ASN A 139 1.10 10.60 30.26
C ASN A 139 -0.41 10.38 30.49
N PHE A 140 -1.12 9.73 29.59
CA PHE A 140 -2.57 9.46 29.66
C PHE A 140 -3.02 8.76 30.97
N ARG A 141 -2.10 8.15 31.71
CA ARG A 141 -2.41 7.57 33.02
C ARG A 141 -2.83 8.63 34.04
N ASP A 142 -2.29 9.82 33.96
CA ASP A 142 -2.49 10.87 34.94
C ASP A 142 -3.32 12.05 34.44
N LEU A 143 -3.45 12.25 33.11
CA LEU A 143 -4.19 13.38 32.57
C LEU A 143 -4.98 13.05 31.28
N VAL A 144 -5.90 13.96 30.89
CA VAL A 144 -6.66 13.94 29.63
C VAL A 144 -6.01 14.88 28.63
N VAL A 145 -5.99 14.48 27.34
CA VAL A 145 -5.59 15.35 26.23
C VAL A 145 -6.71 15.49 25.21
N ILE A 146 -6.99 16.72 24.80
CA ILE A 146 -7.92 17.05 23.71
C ILE A 146 -7.12 17.82 22.66
N ALA A 147 -6.98 17.22 21.47
CA ALA A 147 -6.18 17.77 20.38
C ALA A 147 -7.03 18.36 19.23
N ALA A 148 -8.36 18.25 19.31
CA ALA A 148 -9.26 18.69 18.26
C ALA A 148 -10.59 19.19 18.82
N LYS A 149 -11.13 20.27 18.23
CA LYS A 149 -12.40 20.90 18.66
C LYS A 149 -13.62 19.97 18.59
N GLN A 150 -13.57 18.95 17.72
CA GLN A 150 -14.64 17.95 17.59
C GLN A 150 -14.84 17.12 18.87
N ASP A 151 -13.84 17.05 19.74
CA ASP A 151 -13.90 16.30 20.98
C ASP A 151 -14.39 17.14 22.19
N TYR A 152 -14.61 18.46 22.03
CA TYR A 152 -15.05 19.32 23.14
C TYR A 152 -16.40 18.91 23.73
N ALA A 153 -17.40 18.68 22.87
CA ALA A 153 -18.73 18.27 23.32
C ALA A 153 -18.73 16.86 23.96
N VAL A 154 -17.85 15.97 23.48
CA VAL A 154 -17.68 14.64 24.08
C VAL A 154 -17.09 14.75 25.47
N LEU A 155 -16.05 15.56 25.65
CA LEU A 155 -15.46 15.81 26.96
C LEU A 155 -16.45 16.50 27.91
N GLU A 156 -17.15 17.54 27.43
CA GLU A 156 -18.16 18.30 28.21
C GLU A 156 -19.23 17.32 28.76
N THR A 157 -19.85 16.52 27.88
CA THR A 157 -20.88 15.55 28.27
C THR A 157 -20.35 14.55 29.29
N MET A 158 -19.14 14.05 29.07
CA MET A 158 -18.50 13.10 29.97
C MET A 158 -18.22 13.70 31.34
N LEU A 159 -17.66 14.90 31.41
CA LEU A 159 -17.37 15.59 32.68
C LEU A 159 -18.64 15.95 33.45
N ALA A 160 -19.74 16.32 32.76
CA ALA A 160 -21.03 16.54 33.37
C ALA A 160 -21.58 15.26 34.03
N ALA A 161 -21.57 14.16 33.30
CA ALA A 161 -22.08 12.87 33.77
C ALA A 161 -21.26 12.25 34.92
N GLN A 162 -19.97 12.54 34.99
CA GLN A 162 -19.02 11.91 35.92
C GLN A 162 -18.45 12.88 36.98
N ALA A 163 -19.11 14.03 37.20
CA ALA A 163 -18.71 15.05 38.19
C ALA A 163 -17.21 15.46 38.07
N GLY A 164 -16.73 15.61 36.83
CA GLY A 164 -15.34 16.01 36.53
C GLY A 164 -14.32 14.91 36.62
N THR A 165 -14.75 13.64 36.69
CA THR A 165 -13.87 12.47 36.78
C THR A 165 -13.74 11.76 35.42
N THR A 166 -12.59 11.12 35.18
CA THR A 166 -12.33 10.36 33.96
C THR A 166 -11.76 8.98 34.27
N SER A 167 -12.14 7.97 33.48
CA SER A 167 -11.57 6.62 33.58
C SER A 167 -10.25 6.52 32.81
N LEU A 168 -9.44 5.49 33.12
CA LEU A 168 -8.21 5.22 32.38
C LEU A 168 -8.45 4.91 30.90
N GLU A 169 -9.55 4.20 30.59
CA GLU A 169 -9.92 3.84 29.22
C GLU A 169 -10.28 5.08 28.41
N GLN A 170 -11.04 6.00 28.98
CA GLN A 170 -11.39 7.26 28.36
C GLN A 170 -10.14 8.11 28.03
N ARG A 171 -9.20 8.23 29.00
CA ARG A 171 -7.95 8.95 28.79
C ARG A 171 -7.08 8.28 27.70
N LYS A 172 -7.03 6.96 27.68
CA LYS A 172 -6.32 6.21 26.63
C LYS A 172 -6.94 6.42 25.24
N ALA A 173 -8.27 6.47 25.16
CA ALA A 173 -8.98 6.75 23.89
C ALA A 173 -8.65 8.15 23.35
N PHE A 174 -8.66 9.18 24.23
CA PHE A 174 -8.27 10.55 23.83
C PHE A 174 -6.78 10.62 23.47
N ALA A 175 -5.90 9.89 24.14
CA ALA A 175 -4.48 9.84 23.79
C ALA A 175 -4.25 9.22 22.39
N ALA A 176 -5.02 8.19 22.01
CA ALA A 176 -4.95 7.61 20.69
C ALA A 176 -5.34 8.63 19.61
N LYS A 177 -6.49 9.33 19.78
CA LYS A 177 -6.91 10.41 18.88
C LYS A 177 -5.89 11.55 18.79
N ALA A 178 -5.27 11.90 19.91
CA ALA A 178 -4.26 12.96 19.95
C ALA A 178 -3.01 12.60 19.13
N PHE A 179 -2.55 11.35 19.18
CA PHE A 179 -1.46 10.88 18.32
C PHE A 179 -1.87 10.84 16.84
N GLU A 180 -3.11 10.50 16.53
CA GLU A 180 -3.63 10.52 15.16
C GLU A 180 -3.64 11.96 14.57
N VAL A 181 -4.07 12.94 15.35
CA VAL A 181 -4.03 14.37 14.95
C VAL A 181 -2.61 14.82 14.62
N VAL A 182 -1.63 14.51 15.49
CA VAL A 182 -0.23 14.88 15.27
C VAL A 182 0.36 14.14 14.07
N MET A 183 0.02 12.86 13.90
CA MET A 183 0.48 12.06 12.75
C MET A 183 0.04 12.69 11.43
N HIS A 184 -1.24 13.02 11.28
CA HIS A 184 -1.75 13.66 10.05
C HIS A 184 -1.09 15.01 9.79
N TYR A 185 -0.90 15.79 10.84
CA TYR A 185 -0.22 17.09 10.76
C TYR A 185 1.22 16.96 10.26
N ASP A 186 1.99 16.02 10.82
CA ASP A 186 3.38 15.76 10.41
C ASP A 186 3.46 15.20 8.98
N ILE A 187 2.48 14.39 8.55
CA ILE A 187 2.38 13.91 7.17
C ILE A 187 2.18 15.09 6.21
N ALA A 188 1.28 16.02 6.52
CA ALA A 188 1.01 17.20 5.69
C ALA A 188 2.28 18.06 5.54
N ILE A 189 3.01 18.28 6.62
CA ILE A 189 4.28 19.01 6.62
C ILE A 189 5.34 18.25 5.80
N SER A 190 5.46 16.94 6.01
CA SER A 190 6.40 16.10 5.25
C SER A 190 6.13 16.17 3.74
N HIS A 191 4.87 16.14 3.33
CA HIS A 191 4.48 16.28 1.93
C HIS A 191 4.82 17.67 1.35
N TYR A 192 4.73 18.72 2.16
CA TYR A 192 5.12 20.06 1.74
C TYR A 192 6.61 20.15 1.42
N PHE A 193 7.47 19.59 2.28
CA PHE A 193 8.92 19.61 2.08
C PHE A 193 9.43 18.58 1.06
N ASN A 194 8.72 17.49 0.88
CA ASN A 194 9.06 16.44 -0.09
C ASN A 194 7.80 15.99 -0.83
N PRO A 195 7.25 16.85 -1.68
CA PRO A 195 6.08 16.48 -2.46
C PRO A 195 6.45 15.35 -3.41
N ALA A 196 5.81 14.20 -3.26
CA ALA A 196 5.86 13.21 -4.31
C ALA A 196 5.20 13.82 -5.56
N PRO A 197 5.86 13.87 -6.71
CA PRO A 197 5.29 14.47 -7.90
C PRO A 197 3.98 13.76 -8.24
N THR A 198 2.92 14.56 -8.38
CA THR A 198 1.60 14.07 -8.76
C THR A 198 1.35 14.45 -10.21
N GLN A 199 1.17 13.46 -11.05
CA GLN A 199 0.81 13.63 -12.45
C GLN A 199 -0.70 13.46 -12.61
N ILE A 200 -1.37 14.46 -13.19
CA ILE A 200 -2.78 14.34 -13.59
C ILE A 200 -2.82 13.48 -14.84
N LEU A 201 -3.54 12.38 -14.79
CA LEU A 201 -3.76 11.51 -15.93
C LEU A 201 -4.97 11.99 -16.74
N ARG A 202 -4.97 11.66 -18.03
CA ARG A 202 -6.04 12.11 -18.95
C ARG A 202 -7.44 11.69 -18.48
N TYR A 203 -7.56 10.49 -17.88
CA TYR A 203 -8.73 9.94 -17.21
C TYR A 203 -8.34 8.67 -16.44
N GLY A 204 -9.25 8.12 -15.63
CA GLY A 204 -9.06 6.87 -14.89
C GLY A 204 -9.25 5.62 -15.77
N GLU A 205 -9.81 4.55 -15.23
CA GLU A 205 -10.13 3.35 -16.02
C GLU A 205 -11.09 3.69 -17.17
N ASN A 206 -12.01 4.62 -16.93
CA ASN A 206 -13.01 5.07 -17.90
C ASN A 206 -12.92 6.58 -18.16
N PRO A 207 -13.33 7.06 -19.35
CA PRO A 207 -13.17 8.46 -19.75
C PRO A 207 -13.85 9.51 -18.87
N HIS A 208 -14.87 9.13 -18.10
CA HIS A 208 -15.58 10.02 -17.18
C HIS A 208 -14.95 10.13 -15.79
N GLN A 209 -13.91 9.35 -15.50
CA GLN A 209 -13.26 9.31 -14.20
C GLN A 209 -11.98 10.17 -14.24
N GLY A 210 -11.82 11.09 -13.26
CA GLY A 210 -10.56 11.76 -13.03
C GLY A 210 -9.56 10.80 -12.38
N ALA A 211 -8.26 10.96 -12.68
CA ALA A 211 -7.21 10.16 -12.08
C ALA A 211 -5.91 10.92 -11.93
N THR A 212 -5.12 10.51 -10.95
CA THR A 212 -3.77 10.99 -10.69
C THR A 212 -2.84 9.82 -10.43
N PHE A 213 -1.58 9.99 -10.77
CA PHE A 213 -0.50 9.11 -10.33
C PHE A 213 0.43 9.89 -9.42
N THR A 214 0.68 9.40 -8.22
CA THR A 214 1.62 10.01 -7.28
C THR A 214 2.83 9.10 -7.13
N GLY A 215 3.97 9.55 -7.62
CA GLY A 215 5.22 8.78 -7.63
C GLY A 215 6.19 9.30 -8.67
N ARG A 216 7.38 8.70 -8.73
CA ARG A 216 8.48 9.08 -9.63
C ARG A 216 8.71 7.97 -10.65
N LEU A 217 8.01 8.03 -11.79
CA LEU A 217 8.16 7.05 -12.87
C LEU A 217 9.56 7.11 -13.49
N GLU A 218 10.20 8.27 -13.49
CA GLU A 218 11.54 8.49 -13.99
C GLU A 218 12.63 7.71 -13.23
N GLU A 219 12.36 7.28 -12.01
CA GLU A 219 13.26 6.39 -11.26
C GLU A 219 13.21 4.94 -11.77
N LEU A 220 12.13 4.56 -12.44
CA LEU A 220 11.89 3.20 -12.94
C LEU A 220 12.11 3.10 -14.46
N PHE A 221 11.75 4.15 -15.20
CA PHE A 221 11.74 4.13 -16.65
C PHE A 221 12.32 5.41 -17.25
N THR A 222 12.97 5.26 -18.40
CA THR A 222 13.17 6.33 -19.37
C THR A 222 12.18 6.11 -20.51
N GLN A 223 11.26 7.04 -20.75
CA GLN A 223 10.36 6.97 -21.89
C GLN A 223 11.09 7.48 -23.15
N LEU A 224 11.34 6.57 -24.10
CA LEU A 224 12.11 6.85 -25.31
C LEU A 224 11.27 7.35 -26.48
N ASN A 225 9.96 7.08 -26.47
CA ASN A 225 8.98 7.45 -27.51
C ASN A 225 7.55 7.35 -26.99
N GLY A 226 6.61 8.00 -27.65
CA GLY A 226 5.18 7.80 -27.54
C GLY A 226 4.43 8.89 -26.77
N LYS A 227 3.12 8.67 -26.66
CA LYS A 227 2.20 9.50 -25.86
C LYS A 227 2.42 9.27 -24.35
N GLU A 228 1.85 10.15 -23.53
CA GLU A 228 1.81 9.98 -22.08
C GLU A 228 1.11 8.67 -21.68
N LEU A 229 1.59 8.06 -20.59
CA LEU A 229 0.99 6.86 -20.02
C LEU A 229 -0.40 7.18 -19.47
N SER A 230 -1.39 6.39 -19.81
CA SER A 230 -2.73 6.45 -19.23
C SER A 230 -2.81 5.61 -17.94
N TYR A 231 -3.90 5.78 -17.19
CA TYR A 231 -4.20 4.95 -16.04
C TYR A 231 -4.11 3.45 -16.38
N ASN A 232 -4.81 3.02 -17.43
CA ASN A 232 -4.79 1.60 -17.85
C ASN A 232 -3.40 1.13 -18.30
N ASN A 233 -2.62 2.02 -18.98
CA ASN A 233 -1.24 1.67 -19.31
C ASN A 233 -0.40 1.44 -18.05
N LEU A 234 -0.50 2.30 -17.03
CA LEU A 234 0.26 2.16 -15.79
C LEU A 234 -0.08 0.88 -15.05
N VAL A 235 -1.35 0.49 -14.99
CA VAL A 235 -1.80 -0.76 -14.34
C VAL A 235 -1.26 -1.99 -15.08
N ASP A 236 -1.27 -1.99 -16.42
CA ASP A 236 -0.73 -3.08 -17.22
C ASP A 236 0.81 -3.10 -17.20
N VAL A 237 1.49 -1.94 -17.18
CA VAL A 237 2.94 -1.82 -17.03
C VAL A 237 3.40 -2.38 -15.69
N ASP A 238 2.69 -2.07 -14.58
CA ASP A 238 3.01 -2.62 -13.26
C ASP A 238 2.92 -4.15 -13.27
N ALA A 239 1.85 -4.72 -13.83
CA ALA A 239 1.70 -6.17 -13.97
C ALA A 239 2.80 -6.80 -14.83
N ALA A 240 3.20 -6.13 -15.93
CA ALA A 240 4.24 -6.58 -16.83
C ALA A 240 5.62 -6.62 -16.16
N VAL A 241 5.97 -5.57 -15.43
CA VAL A 241 7.26 -5.46 -14.72
C VAL A 241 7.35 -6.47 -13.59
N GLN A 242 6.27 -6.66 -12.82
CA GLN A 242 6.23 -7.66 -11.75
C GLN A 242 6.42 -9.08 -12.32
N LEU A 243 5.73 -9.42 -13.41
CA LEU A 243 5.84 -10.74 -14.03
C LEU A 243 7.25 -10.98 -14.58
N ILE A 244 7.78 -10.06 -15.40
CA ILE A 244 9.07 -10.28 -16.07
C ILE A 244 10.23 -10.35 -15.09
N GLY A 245 10.12 -9.70 -13.94
CA GLY A 245 11.11 -9.74 -12.86
C GLY A 245 11.27 -11.09 -12.17
N GLU A 246 10.35 -12.04 -12.38
CA GLU A 246 10.46 -13.41 -11.83
C GLU A 246 11.43 -14.30 -12.63
N PHE A 247 11.81 -13.91 -13.84
CA PHE A 247 12.56 -14.77 -14.76
C PHE A 247 14.00 -14.30 -14.94
N ASN A 248 14.94 -15.24 -14.83
CA ASN A 248 16.37 -15.01 -15.09
C ASN A 248 16.79 -15.37 -16.53
N GLU A 249 16.05 -16.25 -17.19
CA GLU A 249 16.27 -16.64 -18.59
C GLU A 249 15.71 -15.56 -19.52
N ILE A 250 16.18 -15.50 -20.78
CA ILE A 250 15.64 -14.58 -21.78
C ILE A 250 14.16 -14.88 -21.98
N THR A 251 13.32 -13.99 -21.47
CA THR A 251 11.87 -14.15 -21.44
C THR A 251 11.20 -12.97 -22.11
N PHE A 252 10.14 -13.25 -22.87
CA PHE A 252 9.26 -12.26 -23.45
C PHE A 252 7.82 -12.53 -23.01
N ALA A 253 7.11 -11.48 -22.54
CA ALA A 253 5.72 -11.59 -22.12
C ALA A 253 4.82 -10.52 -22.76
N ILE A 254 3.56 -10.85 -22.91
CA ILE A 254 2.50 -10.01 -23.46
C ILE A 254 1.39 -9.92 -22.41
N ILE A 255 1.09 -8.70 -21.96
CA ILE A 255 0.08 -8.43 -20.93
C ILE A 255 -1.12 -7.75 -21.54
N LYS A 256 -2.31 -8.17 -21.14
CA LYS A 256 -3.58 -7.54 -21.51
C LYS A 256 -4.51 -7.53 -20.31
N HIS A 257 -4.96 -6.33 -19.88
CA HIS A 257 -5.83 -6.16 -18.72
C HIS A 257 -5.29 -6.88 -17.47
N THR A 258 -4.02 -6.59 -17.15
CA THR A 258 -3.25 -7.17 -16.03
C THR A 258 -3.01 -8.68 -16.07
N ASN A 259 -3.48 -9.39 -17.10
CA ASN A 259 -3.24 -10.81 -17.26
C ASN A 259 -2.22 -11.08 -18.39
N VAL A 260 -1.38 -12.07 -18.20
CA VAL A 260 -0.49 -12.53 -19.25
C VAL A 260 -1.30 -13.30 -20.30
N CYS A 261 -1.23 -12.90 -21.57
CA CYS A 261 -1.84 -13.64 -22.67
C CYS A 261 -0.83 -14.48 -23.45
N GLY A 262 0.45 -14.14 -23.37
CA GLY A 262 1.52 -14.93 -23.94
C GLY A 262 2.82 -14.70 -23.19
N ILE A 263 3.57 -15.77 -22.93
CA ILE A 263 4.91 -15.69 -22.33
C ILE A 263 5.72 -16.91 -22.73
N ALA A 264 6.98 -16.69 -23.05
CA ALA A 264 7.92 -17.78 -23.32
C ALA A 264 9.36 -17.38 -22.98
N ALA A 265 10.16 -18.38 -22.57
CA ALA A 265 11.61 -18.26 -22.44
C ALA A 265 12.31 -19.02 -23.55
N ARG A 266 13.30 -18.38 -24.21
CA ARG A 266 14.10 -18.98 -25.32
C ARG A 266 15.54 -18.46 -25.26
N SER A 267 16.37 -18.95 -26.14
CA SER A 267 17.78 -18.55 -26.26
C SER A 267 17.98 -17.17 -26.86
N THR A 268 16.99 -16.65 -27.63
CA THR A 268 17.00 -15.31 -28.20
C THR A 268 15.70 -14.56 -27.87
N VAL A 269 15.75 -13.23 -27.87
CA VAL A 269 14.55 -12.41 -27.63
C VAL A 269 13.53 -12.58 -28.75
N LYS A 270 14.02 -12.72 -30.00
CA LYS A 270 13.16 -12.95 -31.16
C LYS A 270 12.37 -14.27 -31.05
N ASP A 271 13.04 -15.36 -30.70
CA ASP A 271 12.38 -16.65 -30.53
C ASP A 271 11.43 -16.65 -29.33
N ALA A 272 11.79 -15.93 -28.24
CA ALA A 272 10.91 -15.74 -27.09
C ALA A 272 9.66 -14.96 -27.47
N TRP A 273 9.80 -13.90 -28.27
CA TRP A 273 8.68 -13.13 -28.81
C TRP A 273 7.76 -13.99 -29.67
N ASP A 274 8.31 -14.73 -30.64
CA ASP A 274 7.50 -15.56 -31.54
C ASP A 274 6.71 -16.63 -30.76
N ALA A 275 7.36 -17.26 -29.78
CA ALA A 275 6.70 -18.24 -28.93
C ALA A 275 5.64 -17.61 -28.03
N ALA A 276 5.92 -16.45 -27.44
CA ALA A 276 4.95 -15.74 -26.60
C ALA A 276 3.71 -15.29 -27.40
N LEU A 277 3.92 -14.74 -28.62
CA LEU A 277 2.84 -14.36 -29.51
C LEU A 277 1.99 -15.55 -29.93
N GLY A 278 2.63 -16.68 -30.20
CA GLY A 278 1.96 -17.93 -30.59
C GLY A 278 1.00 -18.47 -29.52
N GLY A 279 1.18 -18.08 -28.25
CA GLY A 279 0.31 -18.53 -27.15
C GLY A 279 -1.13 -18.03 -27.22
N ASP A 280 -1.32 -16.76 -27.59
CA ASP A 280 -2.66 -16.13 -27.80
C ASP A 280 -2.48 -14.86 -28.65
N ALA A 281 -2.28 -15.03 -29.95
CA ALA A 281 -2.04 -13.94 -30.88
C ALA A 281 -3.23 -12.97 -31.00
N GLU A 282 -4.46 -13.45 -30.77
CA GLU A 282 -5.66 -12.61 -30.81
C GLU A 282 -5.69 -11.60 -29.65
N SER A 283 -5.39 -12.05 -28.44
CA SER A 283 -5.35 -11.19 -27.25
C SER A 283 -4.15 -10.23 -27.23
N ALA A 284 -3.07 -10.55 -27.97
CA ALA A 284 -1.86 -9.75 -28.03
C ALA A 284 -2.07 -8.35 -28.63
N PHE A 285 -3.07 -8.20 -29.52
CA PHE A 285 -3.38 -6.94 -30.17
C PHE A 285 -3.70 -5.82 -29.16
N GLY A 286 -2.94 -4.72 -29.19
CA GLY A 286 -3.08 -3.59 -28.27
C GLY A 286 -2.62 -3.89 -26.84
N GLY A 287 -1.81 -4.93 -26.63
CA GLY A 287 -1.25 -5.29 -25.33
C GLY A 287 -0.04 -4.46 -24.92
N VAL A 288 0.44 -4.73 -23.72
CA VAL A 288 1.73 -4.29 -23.17
C VAL A 288 2.75 -5.42 -23.34
N LEU A 289 3.83 -5.14 -23.99
CA LEU A 289 4.93 -6.07 -24.29
C LEU A 289 6.08 -5.82 -23.32
N VAL A 290 6.70 -6.90 -22.82
CA VAL A 290 7.83 -6.77 -21.90
C VAL A 290 8.84 -7.90 -22.11
N THR A 291 10.12 -7.57 -22.02
CA THR A 291 11.21 -8.54 -21.97
C THR A 291 12.26 -8.14 -20.92
N ASN A 292 12.99 -9.11 -20.41
CA ASN A 292 14.14 -8.88 -19.52
C ASN A 292 15.48 -8.79 -20.26
N ASN A 293 15.45 -8.63 -21.58
CA ASN A 293 16.68 -8.55 -22.40
C ASN A 293 16.59 -7.42 -23.42
N THR A 294 17.73 -7.13 -24.09
CA THR A 294 17.83 -6.06 -25.10
C THR A 294 17.00 -6.37 -26.34
N ILE A 295 16.22 -5.43 -26.84
CA ILE A 295 15.52 -5.54 -28.12
C ILE A 295 16.47 -5.22 -29.26
N ASP A 296 16.72 -6.22 -30.12
CA ASP A 296 17.49 -6.09 -31.34
C ASP A 296 16.62 -5.73 -32.57
N ALA A 297 17.26 -5.45 -33.70
CA ALA A 297 16.57 -5.09 -34.95
C ALA A 297 15.65 -6.22 -35.46
N ALA A 298 16.04 -7.49 -35.31
CA ALA A 298 15.26 -8.63 -35.77
C ALA A 298 13.95 -8.74 -34.96
N THR A 299 14.05 -8.63 -33.65
CA THR A 299 12.90 -8.60 -32.72
C THR A 299 12.03 -7.38 -33.00
N ALA A 300 12.61 -6.19 -33.17
CA ALA A 300 11.88 -4.97 -33.46
C ALA A 300 11.05 -5.04 -34.75
N ASN A 301 11.59 -5.64 -35.81
CA ASN A 301 10.86 -5.88 -37.07
C ASN A 301 9.67 -6.80 -36.85
N ALA A 302 9.84 -7.91 -36.13
CA ALA A 302 8.74 -8.85 -35.85
C ALA A 302 7.63 -8.20 -34.98
N ILE A 303 8.01 -7.48 -33.94
CA ILE A 303 7.07 -6.76 -33.07
C ILE A 303 6.32 -5.68 -33.87
N ASN A 304 6.97 -5.04 -34.84
CA ASN A 304 6.38 -3.95 -35.63
C ASN A 304 5.19 -4.38 -36.50
N GLU A 305 5.01 -5.66 -36.73
CA GLU A 305 3.91 -6.22 -37.53
C GLU A 305 2.57 -6.16 -36.81
N ILE A 306 2.56 -6.07 -35.48
CA ILE A 306 1.32 -5.97 -34.70
C ILE A 306 1.15 -4.58 -34.06
N PHE A 307 -0.09 -4.24 -33.74
CA PHE A 307 -0.38 -3.09 -32.89
C PHE A 307 -0.20 -3.44 -31.42
N PHE A 308 0.57 -2.61 -30.70
CA PHE A 308 0.71 -2.68 -29.25
C PHE A 308 0.75 -1.26 -28.67
N GLU A 309 0.37 -1.11 -27.40
CA GLU A 309 0.36 0.19 -26.70
C GLU A 309 1.73 0.53 -26.13
N VAL A 310 2.37 -0.39 -25.40
CA VAL A 310 3.62 -0.19 -24.66
C VAL A 310 4.58 -1.34 -24.93
N LEU A 311 5.88 -1.03 -25.09
CA LEU A 311 6.97 -2.01 -25.06
C LEU A 311 7.97 -1.60 -23.99
N ILE A 312 8.32 -2.57 -23.13
CA ILE A 312 9.21 -2.40 -21.98
C ILE A 312 10.41 -3.33 -22.15
N ALA A 313 11.62 -2.78 -22.04
CA ALA A 313 12.84 -3.56 -22.07
C ALA A 313 13.96 -2.87 -21.26
N PRO A 314 14.98 -3.61 -20.81
CA PRO A 314 16.14 -3.00 -20.15
C PRO A 314 16.99 -2.18 -21.12
N ASN A 315 17.01 -2.54 -22.41
CA ASN A 315 17.74 -1.80 -23.44
C ASN A 315 17.16 -2.04 -24.84
N PHE A 316 17.50 -1.15 -25.76
CA PHE A 316 17.14 -1.20 -27.18
C PHE A 316 18.36 -0.89 -28.04
N ASP A 317 18.66 -1.70 -29.04
CA ASP A 317 19.68 -1.38 -30.04
C ASP A 317 19.25 -0.17 -30.86
N ALA A 318 20.21 0.61 -31.36
CA ALA A 318 19.93 1.82 -32.16
C ALA A 318 19.03 1.52 -33.38
N ALA A 319 19.34 0.45 -34.13
CA ALA A 319 18.52 0.02 -35.25
C ALA A 319 17.10 -0.41 -34.86
N ALA A 320 16.94 -1.02 -33.67
CA ALA A 320 15.62 -1.38 -33.13
C ALA A 320 14.79 -0.13 -32.80
N LEU A 321 15.42 0.89 -32.20
CA LEU A 321 14.76 2.17 -31.89
C LEU A 321 14.27 2.90 -33.15
N ASP A 322 15.07 2.92 -34.22
CA ASP A 322 14.68 3.55 -35.48
C ASP A 322 13.43 2.89 -36.08
N ILE A 323 13.35 1.56 -36.03
CA ILE A 323 12.17 0.79 -36.48
C ILE A 323 10.95 1.12 -35.60
N LEU A 324 11.09 1.04 -34.29
CA LEU A 324 9.99 1.16 -33.35
C LEU A 324 9.46 2.57 -33.24
N LYS A 325 10.29 3.62 -33.34
CA LYS A 325 9.91 5.04 -33.33
C LYS A 325 9.15 5.49 -34.57
N SER A 326 9.09 4.69 -35.62
CA SER A 326 8.28 4.97 -36.82
C SER A 326 6.80 5.23 -36.50
N LYS A 327 6.30 4.77 -35.36
CA LYS A 327 4.92 4.99 -34.86
C LYS A 327 4.93 5.96 -33.69
N LYS A 328 4.54 7.22 -33.92
CA LYS A 328 4.62 8.32 -32.92
C LYS A 328 3.92 8.04 -31.59
N ASN A 329 2.80 7.35 -31.60
CA ASN A 329 1.99 7.11 -30.40
C ASN A 329 2.40 5.86 -29.60
N ARG A 330 3.30 5.04 -30.14
CA ARG A 330 3.79 3.82 -29.49
C ARG A 330 4.70 4.18 -28.33
N ILE A 331 4.38 3.66 -27.14
CA ILE A 331 5.14 3.96 -25.92
C ILE A 331 6.29 2.98 -25.81
N LEU A 332 7.51 3.50 -25.72
CA LEU A 332 8.73 2.72 -25.49
C LEU A 332 9.32 3.11 -24.15
N LEU A 333 9.41 2.15 -23.22
CA LEU A 333 9.95 2.35 -21.89
C LEU A 333 11.23 1.54 -21.71
N GLN A 334 12.31 2.24 -21.40
CA GLN A 334 13.56 1.61 -21.01
C GLN A 334 13.63 1.53 -19.49
N LEU A 335 13.83 0.32 -18.94
CA LEU A 335 14.01 0.11 -17.51
C LEU A 335 15.33 0.71 -17.02
N THR A 336 15.33 1.42 -15.91
CA THR A 336 16.52 2.08 -15.33
C THR A 336 17.32 1.19 -14.36
N GLY A 337 17.02 -0.10 -14.28
CA GLY A 337 17.83 -1.11 -13.59
C GLY A 337 17.36 -1.53 -12.19
N ASN A 338 16.55 -0.76 -11.48
CA ASN A 338 16.06 -1.11 -10.15
C ASN A 338 14.54 -1.29 -10.13
N THR A 339 14.06 -2.38 -10.75
CA THR A 339 12.62 -2.69 -10.81
C THR A 339 12.07 -3.44 -9.61
N THR A 340 12.93 -3.94 -8.74
CA THR A 340 12.54 -4.69 -7.53
C THR A 340 12.24 -3.76 -6.35
N VAL A 341 11.37 -2.78 -6.53
CA VAL A 341 10.77 -2.12 -5.37
C VAL A 341 9.64 -3.02 -4.88
N LEU A 342 9.94 -3.88 -3.90
CA LEU A 342 8.93 -4.63 -3.16
C LEU A 342 8.06 -3.64 -2.40
N LYS A 343 7.05 -3.10 -3.08
CA LYS A 343 6.05 -2.25 -2.43
C LYS A 343 5.12 -3.14 -1.61
N THR A 344 4.74 -2.66 -0.43
CA THR A 344 3.60 -3.21 0.31
C THR A 344 2.33 -2.99 -0.53
N PRO A 345 1.70 -4.04 -1.08
CA PRO A 345 0.46 -3.89 -1.81
C PRO A 345 -0.62 -3.34 -0.90
N SER A 346 -1.27 -2.25 -1.33
CA SER A 346 -2.38 -1.63 -0.61
C SER A 346 -3.61 -1.49 -1.51
N LYS A 347 -4.79 -1.65 -0.95
CA LYS A 347 -6.06 -1.55 -1.66
C LYS A 347 -7.08 -0.82 -0.79
N SER A 348 -7.61 0.29 -1.28
CA SER A 348 -8.74 0.97 -0.65
C SER A 348 -9.98 0.09 -0.69
N LEU A 349 -10.61 -0.14 0.44
CA LEU A 349 -11.77 -1.02 0.57
C LEU A 349 -12.70 -0.50 1.67
N LEU A 350 -13.99 -0.38 1.37
CA LEU A 350 -14.99 0.15 2.31
C LEU A 350 -14.56 1.53 2.83
N ASN A 351 -14.36 1.67 4.15
CA ASN A 351 -13.91 2.88 4.84
C ASN A 351 -12.44 2.77 5.32
N GLY A 352 -11.65 1.88 4.74
CA GLY A 352 -10.27 1.61 5.16
C GLY A 352 -9.35 1.20 4.01
N VAL A 353 -8.16 0.77 4.38
CA VAL A 353 -7.14 0.27 3.46
C VAL A 353 -6.71 -1.12 3.90
N LEU A 354 -6.65 -2.06 2.95
CA LEU A 354 -5.99 -3.35 3.15
C LEU A 354 -4.54 -3.23 2.72
N GLU A 355 -3.64 -3.69 3.56
CA GLU A 355 -2.21 -3.79 3.29
C GLU A 355 -1.73 -5.21 3.55
N GLN A 356 -0.84 -5.71 2.71
CA GLN A 356 -0.27 -7.04 2.86
C GLN A 356 1.20 -7.05 2.42
N SER A 357 1.96 -8.04 2.89
CA SER A 357 3.30 -8.28 2.34
C SER A 357 3.20 -8.71 0.87
N PRO A 358 4.20 -8.39 0.02
CA PRO A 358 4.24 -8.89 -1.34
C PRO A 358 4.33 -10.42 -1.37
N ASP A 359 3.70 -11.03 -2.36
CA ASP A 359 3.80 -12.47 -2.62
C ASP A 359 5.16 -12.76 -3.25
N THR A 360 6.09 -13.26 -2.44
CA THR A 360 7.47 -13.56 -2.84
C THR A 360 7.71 -15.07 -2.90
N GLY A 361 8.65 -15.47 -3.76
CA GLY A 361 8.99 -16.88 -3.95
C GLY A 361 8.08 -17.60 -4.94
N ASN A 362 8.40 -18.83 -5.22
CA ASN A 362 7.68 -19.70 -6.14
C ASN A 362 7.11 -20.93 -5.42
N TYR A 363 7.87 -21.50 -4.48
CA TYR A 363 7.47 -22.65 -3.67
C TYR A 363 8.24 -22.65 -2.34
N ASN A 364 7.64 -23.20 -1.29
CA ASN A 364 8.29 -23.43 0.00
C ASN A 364 8.93 -24.83 0.05
N THR A 365 8.20 -25.83 -0.48
CA THR A 365 8.64 -27.23 -0.57
C THR A 365 8.47 -27.72 -2.01
N TRP A 366 9.13 -28.82 -2.32
CA TRP A 366 8.98 -29.53 -3.57
C TRP A 366 8.69 -31.00 -3.24
N ASP A 367 7.41 -31.26 -2.89
CA ASP A 367 6.99 -32.57 -2.42
C ASP A 367 6.35 -33.35 -3.58
N GLU A 368 7.06 -34.33 -4.13
CA GLU A 368 6.56 -35.19 -5.17
C GLU A 368 5.68 -36.29 -4.62
N VAL A 369 4.35 -36.10 -4.74
CA VAL A 369 3.34 -36.97 -4.14
C VAL A 369 2.56 -37.83 -5.14
N GLY A 370 2.91 -37.72 -6.42
CA GLY A 370 2.26 -38.47 -7.51
C GLY A 370 2.70 -39.93 -7.63
N GLY A 371 2.25 -40.60 -8.68
CA GLY A 371 2.61 -42.00 -9.01
C GLY A 371 3.99 -42.16 -9.65
N ARG A 372 4.65 -41.08 -10.00
CA ARG A 372 6.04 -40.99 -10.46
C ARG A 372 6.67 -39.66 -10.12
N THR A 373 7.98 -39.59 -10.12
CA THR A 373 8.72 -38.34 -10.01
C THR A 373 8.66 -37.54 -11.32
N THR A 374 8.88 -36.22 -11.21
CA THR A 374 9.02 -35.34 -12.37
C THR A 374 10.34 -35.64 -13.12
N THR A 375 10.30 -35.53 -14.43
CA THR A 375 11.53 -35.44 -15.25
C THR A 375 12.13 -34.03 -15.11
N ASP A 376 13.41 -33.86 -15.46
CA ASP A 376 14.06 -32.52 -15.41
C ASP A 376 13.31 -31.50 -16.27
N ASN A 377 12.86 -31.90 -17.45
CA ASN A 377 12.08 -31.03 -18.35
C ASN A 377 10.71 -30.64 -17.74
N GLU A 378 10.00 -31.59 -17.13
CA GLU A 378 8.74 -31.30 -16.42
C GLU A 378 8.97 -30.37 -15.24
N LYS A 379 10.04 -30.60 -14.48
CA LYS A 379 10.40 -29.75 -13.35
C LYS A 379 10.63 -28.29 -13.77
N GLU A 380 11.42 -28.06 -14.83
CA GLU A 380 11.64 -26.71 -15.36
C GLU A 380 10.34 -26.06 -15.86
N ASN A 381 9.50 -26.83 -16.57
CA ASN A 381 8.21 -26.32 -17.03
C ASN A 381 7.23 -26.06 -15.88
N LEU A 382 7.20 -26.88 -14.83
CA LEU A 382 6.36 -26.66 -13.64
C LEU A 382 6.78 -25.41 -12.86
N ILE A 383 8.09 -25.21 -12.70
CA ILE A 383 8.64 -23.99 -12.08
C ILE A 383 8.20 -22.75 -12.87
N PHE A 384 8.34 -22.77 -14.19
CA PHE A 384 7.93 -21.70 -15.08
C PHE A 384 6.40 -21.48 -15.02
N ALA A 385 5.62 -22.57 -15.08
CA ALA A 385 4.16 -22.51 -15.05
C ALA A 385 3.62 -21.93 -13.74
N ASN A 386 4.24 -22.28 -12.60
CA ASN A 386 3.84 -21.77 -11.29
C ASN A 386 4.10 -20.27 -11.15
N LEU A 387 5.25 -19.77 -11.64
CA LEU A 387 5.52 -18.33 -11.72
C LEU A 387 4.49 -17.60 -12.60
N VAL A 388 4.14 -18.16 -13.76
CA VAL A 388 3.09 -17.57 -14.61
C VAL A 388 1.74 -17.56 -13.89
N CYS A 389 1.38 -18.69 -13.26
CA CYS A 389 0.10 -18.84 -12.57
C CYS A 389 -0.07 -17.84 -11.40
N LYS A 390 1.01 -17.58 -10.64
CA LYS A 390 1.10 -16.57 -9.58
C LYS A 390 0.67 -15.18 -10.05
N HIS A 391 0.92 -14.83 -11.32
CA HIS A 391 0.58 -13.52 -11.89
C HIS A 391 -0.76 -13.48 -12.63
N LEU A 392 -1.53 -14.56 -12.61
CA LEU A 392 -2.91 -14.61 -13.12
C LEU A 392 -3.94 -14.32 -12.02
N LYS A 393 -5.08 -13.73 -12.39
CA LYS A 393 -6.19 -13.55 -11.44
C LYS A 393 -6.85 -14.88 -11.08
N SER A 394 -7.07 -15.09 -9.80
CA SER A 394 -7.71 -16.30 -9.24
C SER A 394 -9.18 -16.47 -9.66
N ASN A 395 -9.73 -17.69 -9.81
CA ASN A 395 -8.98 -18.93 -9.86
C ASN A 395 -8.20 -19.03 -11.17
N ALA A 396 -6.96 -19.52 -11.10
CA ALA A 396 -6.07 -19.56 -12.26
C ALA A 396 -5.47 -20.95 -12.49
N ILE A 397 -5.36 -21.29 -13.79
CA ILE A 397 -4.62 -22.44 -14.33
C ILE A 397 -3.72 -21.94 -15.45
N ALA A 398 -2.46 -22.37 -15.43
CA ALA A 398 -1.49 -22.18 -16.50
C ALA A 398 -1.04 -23.52 -17.06
N LEU A 399 -1.14 -23.69 -18.39
CA LEU A 399 -0.61 -24.83 -19.13
C LEU A 399 0.66 -24.41 -19.85
N VAL A 400 1.75 -25.11 -19.60
CA VAL A 400 3.09 -24.77 -20.14
C VAL A 400 3.72 -25.97 -20.80
N LYS A 401 4.35 -25.73 -21.95
CA LYS A 401 5.17 -26.70 -22.68
C LYS A 401 6.42 -26.01 -23.19
N ASN A 402 7.60 -26.57 -22.94
CA ASN A 402 8.89 -26.02 -23.36
C ASN A 402 9.06 -24.53 -22.94
N LYS A 403 8.74 -24.21 -21.67
CA LYS A 403 8.75 -22.81 -21.10
C LYS A 403 7.97 -21.80 -21.96
N GLN A 404 6.84 -22.23 -22.49
CA GLN A 404 5.87 -21.41 -23.22
C GLN A 404 4.47 -21.64 -22.66
N LEU A 405 3.77 -20.58 -22.36
CA LEU A 405 2.35 -20.64 -22.00
C LEU A 405 1.55 -21.05 -23.24
N VAL A 406 0.97 -22.24 -23.20
CA VAL A 406 0.17 -22.81 -24.30
C VAL A 406 -1.34 -22.74 -24.05
N GLY A 407 -1.73 -22.51 -22.80
CA GLY A 407 -3.13 -22.31 -22.43
C GLY A 407 -3.25 -21.70 -21.04
N LYS A 408 -4.27 -20.90 -20.83
CA LYS A 408 -4.56 -20.30 -19.52
C LYS A 408 -6.06 -20.15 -19.29
N GLY A 409 -6.45 -20.28 -18.04
CA GLY A 409 -7.76 -19.86 -17.53
C GLY A 409 -7.56 -19.07 -16.25
N CYS A 410 -8.16 -17.90 -16.14
CA CYS A 410 -8.00 -17.01 -14.99
C CYS A 410 -9.26 -16.21 -14.71
N GLY A 411 -9.41 -15.73 -13.46
CA GLY A 411 -10.57 -14.95 -13.03
C GLY A 411 -11.88 -15.74 -12.97
N GLN A 412 -11.80 -17.06 -12.94
CA GLN A 412 -12.98 -17.93 -12.93
C GLN A 412 -13.47 -18.17 -11.50
N THR A 413 -14.80 -18.33 -11.36
CA THR A 413 -15.41 -18.61 -10.05
C THR A 413 -15.15 -20.04 -9.58
N SER A 414 -14.89 -20.96 -10.50
CA SER A 414 -14.50 -22.34 -10.21
C SER A 414 -13.16 -22.69 -10.85
N ARG A 415 -12.40 -23.56 -10.19
CA ARG A 415 -11.11 -24.05 -10.70
C ARG A 415 -11.27 -24.92 -11.93
N ILE A 416 -12.32 -25.71 -11.97
CA ILE A 416 -12.63 -26.58 -13.11
C ILE A 416 -12.92 -25.76 -14.37
N ASP A 417 -13.59 -24.59 -14.24
CA ASP A 417 -13.85 -23.72 -15.38
C ASP A 417 -12.56 -23.03 -15.86
N ALA A 418 -11.66 -22.67 -14.92
CA ALA A 418 -10.34 -22.17 -15.28
C ALA A 418 -9.55 -23.22 -16.09
N LEU A 419 -9.60 -24.48 -15.67
CA LEU A 419 -8.96 -25.58 -16.42
C LEU A 419 -9.59 -25.78 -17.80
N ARG A 420 -10.90 -25.88 -17.90
CA ARG A 420 -11.60 -26.05 -19.19
C ARG A 420 -11.25 -24.93 -20.16
N HIS A 421 -11.26 -23.70 -19.68
CA HIS A 421 -10.88 -22.53 -20.49
C HIS A 421 -9.40 -22.60 -20.91
N ALA A 422 -8.49 -23.04 -20.03
CA ALA A 422 -7.09 -23.22 -20.40
C ALA A 422 -6.90 -24.25 -21.52
N ILE A 423 -7.59 -25.38 -21.44
CA ILE A 423 -7.55 -26.43 -22.47
C ILE A 423 -8.18 -25.93 -23.80
N GLU A 424 -9.33 -25.26 -23.72
CA GLU A 424 -10.00 -24.66 -24.89
C GLU A 424 -9.07 -23.67 -25.61
N LYS A 425 -8.41 -22.78 -24.87
CA LYS A 425 -7.43 -21.84 -25.42
C LYS A 425 -6.26 -22.54 -26.09
N ALA A 426 -5.71 -23.59 -25.49
CA ALA A 426 -4.65 -24.37 -26.11
C ALA A 426 -5.07 -24.98 -27.45
N HIS A 427 -6.25 -25.57 -27.50
CA HIS A 427 -6.80 -26.13 -28.72
C HIS A 427 -7.13 -25.06 -29.79
N GLN A 428 -7.60 -23.89 -29.39
CA GLN A 428 -7.89 -22.76 -30.31
C GLN A 428 -6.63 -22.37 -31.10
N PHE A 429 -5.46 -22.43 -30.47
CA PHE A 429 -4.17 -22.09 -31.08
C PHE A 429 -3.40 -23.34 -31.55
N ASN A 430 -4.07 -24.48 -31.67
CA ASN A 430 -3.54 -25.76 -32.19
C ASN A 430 -2.36 -26.34 -31.40
N PHE A 431 -2.33 -26.07 -30.08
CA PHE A 431 -1.32 -26.71 -29.23
C PHE A 431 -1.70 -28.14 -28.89
N ASP A 432 -0.72 -29.04 -29.07
CA ASP A 432 -0.76 -30.39 -28.53
C ASP A 432 -0.35 -30.36 -27.05
N LEU A 433 -1.23 -30.81 -26.17
CA LEU A 433 -1.03 -30.79 -24.71
C LEU A 433 -0.27 -32.03 -24.19
N HIS A 434 0.02 -33.05 -25.03
CA HIS A 434 0.91 -34.15 -24.62
C HIS A 434 2.30 -33.63 -24.26
N GLY A 435 2.75 -33.91 -23.03
CA GLY A 435 4.01 -33.40 -22.47
C GLY A 435 3.94 -31.94 -21.98
N ALA A 436 2.76 -31.31 -22.00
CA ALA A 436 2.53 -30.08 -21.28
C ALA A 436 2.36 -30.34 -19.76
N VAL A 437 2.63 -29.31 -18.96
CA VAL A 437 2.43 -29.33 -17.50
C VAL A 437 1.36 -28.35 -17.08
N LEU A 438 0.77 -28.59 -15.92
CA LEU A 438 -0.29 -27.76 -15.35
C LEU A 438 0.13 -27.17 -14.00
N ALA A 439 0.00 -25.84 -13.86
CA ALA A 439 0.10 -25.15 -12.58
C ALA A 439 -1.25 -24.57 -12.16
N SER A 440 -1.52 -24.63 -10.85
CA SER A 440 -2.71 -24.06 -10.21
C SER A 440 -2.33 -23.11 -9.09
N ASP A 441 -2.95 -21.92 -9.05
CA ASP A 441 -2.72 -20.88 -8.03
C ASP A 441 -3.15 -21.30 -6.60
N ALA A 442 -3.98 -22.34 -6.48
CA ALA A 442 -4.38 -22.95 -5.21
C ALA A 442 -4.65 -24.46 -5.38
N PHE A 443 -5.02 -25.14 -4.28
CA PHE A 443 -5.28 -26.56 -4.27
C PHE A 443 -6.45 -26.98 -5.18
N PHE A 444 -6.43 -28.23 -5.63
CA PHE A 444 -7.58 -28.85 -6.29
C PHE A 444 -8.63 -29.27 -5.24
N PRO A 445 -9.87 -28.73 -5.31
CA PRO A 445 -10.92 -29.12 -4.36
C PRO A 445 -11.38 -30.57 -4.53
N PHE A 446 -11.23 -31.11 -5.75
CA PHE A 446 -11.58 -32.48 -6.15
C PHE A 446 -10.56 -32.99 -7.17
N ASN A 447 -10.57 -34.32 -7.42
CA ASN A 447 -9.70 -34.94 -8.41
C ASN A 447 -10.16 -34.74 -9.87
N ASP A 448 -11.33 -34.13 -10.10
CA ASP A 448 -11.88 -33.86 -11.42
C ASP A 448 -10.96 -33.01 -12.31
N CYS A 449 -10.25 -32.04 -11.71
CA CYS A 449 -9.26 -31.25 -12.43
C CYS A 449 -8.10 -32.10 -12.97
N VAL A 450 -7.63 -33.07 -12.18
CA VAL A 450 -6.55 -33.96 -12.62
C VAL A 450 -7.04 -34.90 -13.72
N GLN A 451 -8.27 -35.43 -13.60
CA GLN A 451 -8.89 -36.31 -14.60
C GLN A 451 -9.04 -35.62 -15.94
N ILE A 452 -9.65 -34.43 -15.98
CA ILE A 452 -9.86 -33.68 -17.22
C ILE A 452 -8.53 -33.27 -17.85
N ALA A 453 -7.54 -32.90 -17.04
CA ALA A 453 -6.22 -32.53 -17.55
C ALA A 453 -5.49 -33.77 -18.16
N GLN A 454 -5.59 -34.95 -17.54
CA GLN A 454 -5.04 -36.19 -18.07
C GLN A 454 -5.72 -36.58 -19.39
N GLU A 455 -7.04 -36.47 -19.48
CA GLU A 455 -7.80 -36.71 -20.71
C GLU A 455 -7.32 -35.80 -21.86
N ALA A 456 -6.86 -34.59 -21.53
CA ALA A 456 -6.27 -33.66 -22.49
C ALA A 456 -4.79 -33.92 -22.80
N GLY A 457 -4.15 -34.94 -22.16
CA GLY A 457 -2.76 -35.32 -22.40
C GLY A 457 -1.74 -34.73 -21.40
N ILE A 458 -2.17 -34.10 -20.30
CA ILE A 458 -1.29 -33.53 -19.28
C ILE A 458 -0.98 -34.58 -18.22
N GLU A 459 0.30 -34.79 -17.91
CA GLU A 459 0.76 -35.84 -16.99
C GLU A 459 1.57 -35.35 -15.80
N ALA A 460 1.82 -34.01 -15.70
CA ALA A 460 2.56 -33.41 -14.62
C ALA A 460 1.85 -32.13 -14.07
N PHE A 461 1.74 -32.07 -12.75
CA PHE A 461 0.94 -31.08 -12.03
C PHE A 461 1.75 -30.41 -10.92
N ILE A 462 1.51 -29.11 -10.68
CA ILE A 462 2.01 -28.37 -9.52
C ILE A 462 0.87 -27.60 -8.88
N GLN A 463 0.75 -27.70 -7.55
CA GLN A 463 -0.24 -27.01 -6.73
C GLN A 463 0.27 -26.83 -5.29
N PRO A 464 -0.31 -25.91 -4.47
CA PRO A 464 0.14 -25.73 -3.09
C PRO A 464 -0.23 -26.85 -2.13
N GLY A 465 -1.26 -27.65 -2.40
CA GLY A 465 -1.85 -28.55 -1.43
C GLY A 465 -2.67 -27.81 -0.36
N GLY A 466 -3.13 -28.53 0.66
CA GLY A 466 -3.91 -28.01 1.79
C GLY A 466 -5.43 -28.19 1.68
N SER A 467 -5.89 -28.96 0.69
CA SER A 467 -7.29 -29.41 0.62
C SER A 467 -7.53 -30.59 1.58
N VAL A 468 -8.69 -30.65 2.21
CA VAL A 468 -9.18 -31.83 2.95
C VAL A 468 -9.22 -33.05 2.03
N ARG A 469 -9.33 -32.86 0.72
CA ARG A 469 -9.43 -33.89 -0.31
C ARG A 469 -8.18 -34.04 -1.17
N ASP A 470 -7.03 -33.52 -0.74
CA ASP A 470 -5.75 -33.73 -1.45
C ASP A 470 -5.49 -35.23 -1.73
N LYS A 471 -5.87 -36.07 -0.78
CA LYS A 471 -5.74 -37.54 -0.90
C LYS A 471 -6.41 -38.08 -2.18
N ASP A 472 -7.59 -37.59 -2.56
CA ASP A 472 -8.31 -38.04 -3.73
C ASP A 472 -7.51 -37.76 -5.02
N SER A 473 -6.90 -36.57 -5.12
CA SER A 473 -6.06 -36.19 -6.26
C SER A 473 -4.74 -36.95 -6.29
N ILE A 474 -4.12 -37.17 -5.12
CA ILE A 474 -2.89 -37.96 -4.98
C ILE A 474 -3.13 -39.41 -5.38
N GLU A 475 -4.16 -40.06 -4.85
CA GLU A 475 -4.50 -41.47 -5.16
C GLU A 475 -4.76 -41.65 -6.67
N TYR A 476 -5.46 -40.70 -7.30
CA TYR A 476 -5.68 -40.70 -8.72
C TYR A 476 -4.34 -40.62 -9.50
N CYS A 477 -3.45 -39.69 -9.10
CA CYS A 477 -2.13 -39.60 -9.73
C CYS A 477 -1.28 -40.85 -9.55
N VAL A 478 -1.36 -41.49 -8.38
CA VAL A 478 -0.64 -42.74 -8.11
C VAL A 478 -1.16 -43.90 -8.99
N GLU A 479 -2.47 -44.02 -9.10
CA GLU A 479 -3.11 -45.06 -9.93
C GLU A 479 -2.76 -44.93 -11.41
N HIS A 480 -2.72 -43.66 -11.90
CA HIS A 480 -2.48 -43.37 -13.33
C HIS A 480 -1.03 -43.03 -13.63
N LYS A 481 -0.10 -43.16 -12.68
CA LYS A 481 1.35 -42.89 -12.82
C LYS A 481 1.65 -41.45 -13.29
N LEU A 482 0.88 -40.49 -12.81
CA LEU A 482 1.06 -39.08 -13.09
C LEU A 482 2.00 -38.44 -12.06
N ALA A 483 2.74 -37.41 -12.46
CA ALA A 483 3.56 -36.62 -11.55
C ALA A 483 2.71 -35.50 -10.88
N MET A 484 2.83 -35.36 -9.56
CA MET A 484 2.22 -34.27 -8.84
C MET A 484 3.18 -33.70 -7.82
N VAL A 485 3.36 -32.39 -7.83
CA VAL A 485 4.19 -31.63 -6.89
C VAL A 485 3.31 -30.76 -6.01
N MET A 486 3.54 -30.83 -4.69
CA MET A 486 2.95 -29.93 -3.71
C MET A 486 3.99 -28.92 -3.22
N THR A 487 3.63 -27.61 -3.25
CA THR A 487 4.56 -26.51 -3.01
C THR A 487 4.47 -25.92 -1.61
N GLY A 488 3.39 -26.16 -0.87
CA GLY A 488 3.11 -25.52 0.43
C GLY A 488 2.93 -24.01 0.36
N LEU A 489 2.87 -23.42 -0.86
CA LEU A 489 2.75 -21.97 -1.05
C LEU A 489 1.63 -21.66 -2.06
N ARG A 490 0.59 -20.95 -1.60
CA ARG A 490 -0.57 -20.55 -2.40
C ARG A 490 -0.36 -19.14 -2.96
N HIS A 491 -0.78 -18.90 -4.21
CA HIS A 491 -0.59 -17.64 -4.94
C HIS A 491 -1.92 -16.99 -5.37
N PHE A 492 -2.84 -16.75 -4.43
CA PHE A 492 -4.09 -16.05 -4.77
C PHE A 492 -3.86 -14.58 -5.12
N ARG A 493 -4.49 -14.14 -6.23
CA ARG A 493 -4.48 -12.76 -6.72
C ARG A 493 -5.90 -12.32 -7.10
N HIS A 494 -6.47 -11.37 -6.35
CA HIS A 494 -7.80 -10.80 -6.56
C HIS A 494 -7.78 -9.38 -7.13
#